data_bdb878b27b6169c34bb938947052efd8
#
_entry.id   bdb878b27b6169c34bb938947052efd8
#
_cell.length_a   1.000
_cell.length_b   1.000
_cell.length_c   1.000
_cell.angle_alpha   90.00
_cell.angle_beta   90.00
_cell.angle_gamma   90.00
#
_symmetry.space_group_name_H-M   'P 1'
#
loop_
_entity.id
_entity.type
_entity.pdbx_description
1 polymer ?
#
loop_
_entity_poly.entity_id
_entity_poly.type
_entity_poly.pdbx_seq_one_letter_code
_entity_poly.pdbx_strand_id
1 'polypeptide(L)'
;MNMQQENDYIDLGVLLIDFWKGIKKFWYIFIILMALGIGAMLGYRYVTYVPMYQASASFTVKTIGDMLDNEVNTAYGFFYDKNTADQIEKTFPYILSSGILQKQLCKELGTTYVNGTVTAQVIADSNLVTLSARSSNQEDAKKILDAVIVVYPQVAEYVLGEIEFEFLNEPELQEDPINRPNVKKDLAIGGLAGVALSMGLILIYALLRKTIRNEEDLKQTLNVELLGMLPEVKEKKIIITEKWKKSSRYQEDIYSLQNRVDYLMKRDAQKVLLVTSTEPSEGKTTVAVNLALAMAQRGEKVLLIDGDIRKPDINKRFSIIQSGKTMMDVLKGEAKVDEAAVYLENEGLYVLGCEKPMSNPVSVISSKRMKNLVEQARRFADVVIMDTPPAGILADAANYYDYADSVLMVIRQDWANQSRILDAVQDFPGQGEKLLGCAMNMVKTGFASYGYGYSSYGYGYRYGKYNQYKGK
;
A
#
# COMPACT_ATOMS: atom_id res chain seq x y z
N MET A 1 37.66 -5.60 -13.59
CA MET A 1 36.27 -6.09 -13.55
C MET A 1 35.95 -6.39 -12.08
N ASN A 2 35.72 -5.32 -11.31
CA ASN A 2 35.33 -5.41 -9.90
C ASN A 2 33.83 -5.14 -9.84
N MET A 3 33.05 -6.22 -9.69
CA MET A 3 31.66 -6.10 -9.27
C MET A 3 31.70 -5.58 -7.81
N GLN A 4 31.45 -4.28 -7.64
CA GLN A 4 31.03 -3.77 -6.35
C GLN A 4 29.68 -4.40 -6.04
N GLN A 5 29.64 -5.23 -5.01
CA GLN A 5 28.39 -5.67 -4.40
C GLN A 5 27.71 -4.42 -3.87
N GLU A 6 26.69 -3.93 -4.60
CA GLU A 6 25.73 -2.99 -4.07
C GLU A 6 25.03 -3.67 -2.89
N ASN A 7 25.41 -3.25 -1.69
CA ASN A 7 24.59 -3.51 -0.52
C ASN A 7 23.31 -2.67 -0.66
N ASP A 8 22.27 -3.28 -1.20
CA ASP A 8 20.90 -2.75 -1.18
C ASP A 8 20.41 -2.67 0.29
N TYR A 9 20.90 -1.70 1.04
CA TYR A 9 20.35 -1.42 2.37
C TYR A 9 18.96 -0.82 2.18
N ILE A 10 17.94 -1.61 2.57
CA ILE A 10 16.57 -1.12 2.61
C ILE A 10 16.48 -0.07 3.73
N ASP A 11 16.32 1.20 3.36
CA ASP A 11 16.07 2.26 4.32
C ASP A 11 14.66 2.07 4.92
N LEU A 12 14.64 1.64 6.17
CA LEU A 12 13.39 1.38 6.91
C LEU A 12 12.50 2.63 7.01
N GLY A 13 13.09 3.83 7.08
CA GLY A 13 12.34 5.08 7.12
C GLY A 13 11.58 5.31 5.81
N VAL A 14 12.23 5.07 4.69
CA VAL A 14 11.65 5.16 3.35
C VAL A 14 10.55 4.11 3.17
N LEU A 15 10.82 2.87 3.58
CA LEU A 15 9.85 1.77 3.52
C LEU A 15 8.57 2.08 4.30
N LEU A 16 8.69 2.63 5.51
CA LEU A 16 7.54 3.05 6.33
C LEU A 16 6.72 4.15 5.67
N ILE A 17 7.39 5.14 5.05
CA ILE A 17 6.70 6.21 4.33
C ILE A 17 5.93 5.65 3.12
N ASP A 18 6.55 4.75 2.34
CA ASP A 18 5.90 4.14 1.17
C ASP A 18 4.77 3.21 1.56
N PHE A 19 4.94 2.46 2.65
CA PHE A 19 3.89 1.65 3.23
C PHE A 19 2.68 2.50 3.64
N TRP A 20 2.92 3.63 4.33
CA TRP A 20 1.85 4.56 4.72
C TRP A 20 1.13 5.19 3.52
N LYS A 21 1.89 5.54 2.46
CA LYS A 21 1.30 6.00 1.18
C LYS A 21 0.48 4.90 0.52
N GLY A 22 0.98 3.66 0.57
CA GLY A 22 0.27 2.48 0.09
C GLY A 22 -1.07 2.30 0.80
N ILE A 23 -1.10 2.41 2.14
CA ILE A 23 -2.33 2.35 2.93
C ILE A 23 -3.32 3.43 2.47
N LYS A 24 -2.88 4.69 2.34
CA LYS A 24 -3.76 5.79 1.90
C LYS A 24 -4.29 5.60 0.48
N LYS A 25 -3.47 5.06 -0.42
CA LYS A 25 -3.86 4.83 -1.83
C LYS A 25 -4.80 3.64 -1.98
N PHE A 26 -4.56 2.57 -1.22
CA PHE A 26 -5.22 1.28 -1.37
C PHE A 26 -6.13 0.92 -0.18
N TRP A 27 -6.61 1.91 0.57
CA TRP A 27 -7.45 1.70 1.75
C TRP A 27 -8.68 0.82 1.49
N TYR A 28 -9.24 0.88 0.28
CA TYR A 28 -10.38 0.07 -0.14
C TYR A 28 -10.04 -1.44 -0.21
N ILE A 29 -8.77 -1.80 -0.44
CA ILE A 29 -8.31 -3.21 -0.47
C ILE A 29 -8.48 -3.84 0.92
N PHE A 30 -8.25 -3.08 2.00
CA PHE A 30 -8.49 -3.55 3.36
C PHE A 30 -9.95 -3.98 3.55
N ILE A 31 -10.88 -3.18 3.10
CA ILE A 31 -12.33 -3.47 3.25
C ILE A 31 -12.69 -4.70 2.43
N ILE A 32 -12.23 -4.79 1.19
CA ILE A 32 -12.53 -5.92 0.30
C ILE A 32 -11.95 -7.22 0.86
N LEU A 33 -10.67 -7.23 1.23
CA LEU A 33 -10.01 -8.44 1.72
C LEU A 33 -10.51 -8.84 3.11
N MET A 34 -10.85 -7.89 3.97
CA MET A 34 -11.50 -8.16 5.25
C MET A 34 -12.86 -8.82 5.04
N ALA A 35 -13.69 -8.30 4.14
CA ALA A 35 -14.99 -8.89 3.82
C ALA A 35 -14.87 -10.30 3.21
N LEU A 36 -13.89 -10.50 2.30
CA LEU A 36 -13.59 -11.81 1.72
C LEU A 36 -13.09 -12.80 2.77
N GLY A 37 -12.20 -12.38 3.68
CA GLY A 37 -11.71 -13.22 4.77
C GLY A 37 -12.81 -13.66 5.73
N ILE A 38 -13.70 -12.74 6.08
CA ILE A 38 -14.90 -13.04 6.88
C ILE A 38 -15.81 -14.03 6.13
N GLY A 39 -16.11 -13.77 4.86
CA GLY A 39 -16.95 -14.64 4.04
C GLY A 39 -16.36 -16.04 3.88
N ALA A 40 -15.07 -16.15 3.66
CA ALA A 40 -14.36 -17.43 3.56
C ALA A 40 -14.41 -18.21 4.87
N MET A 41 -14.20 -17.53 6.02
CA MET A 41 -14.25 -18.18 7.35
C MET A 41 -15.66 -18.67 7.68
N LEU A 42 -16.69 -17.87 7.41
CA LEU A 42 -18.08 -18.27 7.63
C LEU A 42 -18.50 -19.41 6.69
N GLY A 43 -18.08 -19.35 5.42
CA GLY A 43 -18.31 -20.41 4.44
C GLY A 43 -17.64 -21.72 4.84
N TYR A 44 -16.37 -21.66 5.24
CA TYR A 44 -15.64 -22.81 5.76
C TYR A 44 -16.37 -23.42 6.97
N ARG A 45 -16.80 -22.58 7.91
CA ARG A 45 -17.50 -23.02 9.10
C ARG A 45 -18.86 -23.66 8.75
N TYR A 46 -19.61 -23.05 7.83
CA TYR A 46 -20.89 -23.60 7.39
C TYR A 46 -20.75 -25.00 6.79
N VAL A 47 -19.72 -25.25 6.00
CA VAL A 47 -19.48 -26.56 5.36
C VAL A 47 -18.95 -27.58 6.34
N THR A 48 -18.13 -27.18 7.33
CA THR A 48 -17.45 -28.12 8.24
C THR A 48 -18.16 -28.32 9.57
N TYR A 49 -19.18 -27.51 9.87
CA TYR A 49 -19.89 -27.59 11.13
C TYR A 49 -20.79 -28.82 11.18
N VAL A 50 -20.48 -29.74 12.10
CA VAL A 50 -21.37 -30.86 12.47
C VAL A 50 -21.85 -30.62 13.90
N PRO A 51 -23.17 -30.45 14.14
CA PRO A 51 -23.69 -30.26 15.48
C PRO A 51 -23.41 -31.52 16.32
N MET A 52 -23.08 -31.34 17.58
CA MET A 52 -22.89 -32.43 18.54
C MET A 52 -23.82 -32.21 19.70
N TYR A 53 -24.66 -33.20 19.96
CA TYR A 53 -25.61 -33.22 21.07
C TYR A 53 -25.08 -34.12 22.20
N GLN A 54 -25.47 -33.81 23.42
CA GLN A 54 -25.07 -34.58 24.59
C GLN A 54 -26.29 -34.95 25.42
N ALA A 55 -26.37 -36.22 25.80
CA ALA A 55 -27.23 -36.70 26.86
C ALA A 55 -26.37 -37.09 28.05
N SER A 56 -26.81 -36.81 29.26
CA SER A 56 -26.05 -37.12 30.47
C SER A 56 -26.97 -37.64 31.60
N ALA A 57 -26.42 -38.52 32.43
CA ALA A 57 -27.03 -38.99 33.65
C ALA A 57 -25.98 -39.03 34.75
N SER A 58 -26.39 -38.72 35.98
CA SER A 58 -25.53 -38.83 37.16
C SER A 58 -26.18 -39.80 38.17
N PHE A 59 -25.39 -40.73 38.61
CA PHE A 59 -25.83 -41.76 39.51
C PHE A 59 -24.70 -42.24 40.45
N THR A 60 -25.11 -42.86 41.55
CA THR A 60 -24.16 -43.61 42.41
C THR A 60 -24.20 -45.08 42.04
N VAL A 61 -23.03 -45.72 42.11
CA VAL A 61 -22.88 -47.16 41.87
C VAL A 61 -22.90 -47.88 43.22
N LYS A 62 -23.85 -48.80 43.42
CA LYS A 62 -23.94 -49.67 44.59
C LYS A 62 -23.48 -51.07 44.22
N THR A 63 -22.72 -51.73 45.12
CA THR A 63 -22.27 -53.10 44.96
C THR A 63 -23.02 -54.01 45.96
N ILE A 64 -23.06 -55.34 45.72
CA ILE A 64 -23.76 -56.31 46.64
C ILE A 64 -23.29 -56.17 48.08
N GLY A 65 -22.02 -55.86 48.35
CA GLY A 65 -21.51 -55.65 49.70
C GLY A 65 -22.32 -54.61 50.48
N ASP A 66 -22.74 -53.54 49.77
CA ASP A 66 -23.51 -52.45 50.36
C ASP A 66 -24.99 -52.78 50.57
N MET A 67 -25.52 -53.77 49.83
CA MET A 67 -26.94 -54.22 49.95
C MET A 67 -27.15 -55.10 51.17
N LEU A 68 -26.09 -55.74 51.69
CA LEU A 68 -26.22 -56.65 52.86
C LEU A 68 -26.06 -55.90 54.19
N ASP A 69 -25.48 -54.69 54.22
CA ASP A 69 -25.26 -53.91 55.45
C ASP A 69 -26.41 -52.93 55.77
N ASN A 70 -27.66 -53.28 55.40
CA ASN A 70 -28.81 -52.40 55.39
C ASN A 70 -29.44 -52.08 56.75
N GLU A 71 -28.71 -52.16 57.87
CA GLU A 71 -29.26 -51.77 59.18
C GLU A 71 -28.60 -50.59 59.89
N VAL A 72 -27.57 -49.97 59.34
CA VAL A 72 -26.93 -48.86 60.07
C VAL A 72 -26.61 -47.68 59.11
N ASN A 73 -27.34 -46.60 59.26
CA ASN A 73 -27.11 -45.24 58.79
C ASN A 73 -27.37 -44.83 57.33
N THR A 74 -28.59 -44.44 57.09
CA THR A 74 -29.09 -43.73 55.88
C THR A 74 -28.57 -42.30 55.74
N ALA A 75 -27.68 -41.80 56.60
CA ALA A 75 -27.23 -40.39 56.54
C ALA A 75 -25.85 -40.20 55.87
N TYR A 76 -25.08 -41.22 55.59
CA TYR A 76 -23.71 -41.15 55.07
C TYR A 76 -23.41 -42.09 53.88
N GLY A 77 -24.42 -42.51 53.14
CA GLY A 77 -24.24 -43.40 51.98
C GLY A 77 -23.41 -42.82 50.79
N PHE A 78 -22.86 -41.64 50.96
CA PHE A 78 -21.95 -41.00 49.97
C PHE A 78 -20.48 -41.31 50.20
N PHE A 79 -20.09 -41.82 51.42
CA PHE A 79 -18.69 -42.11 51.71
C PHE A 79 -18.47 -43.61 51.65
N TYR A 80 -18.02 -44.05 50.50
CA TYR A 80 -17.54 -45.42 50.31
C TYR A 80 -16.22 -45.68 51.01
N ASP A 81 -15.95 -46.97 51.29
CA ASP A 81 -14.57 -47.39 51.58
C ASP A 81 -13.68 -46.97 50.41
N LYS A 82 -12.61 -46.30 50.72
CA LYS A 82 -11.70 -45.70 49.74
C LYS A 82 -11.22 -46.70 48.68
N ASN A 83 -11.10 -47.97 49.03
CA ASN A 83 -10.67 -49.00 48.08
C ASN A 83 -11.76 -49.28 47.01
N THR A 84 -13.04 -49.22 47.35
CA THR A 84 -14.16 -49.41 46.41
C THR A 84 -14.30 -48.20 45.48
N ALA A 85 -14.16 -46.98 46.02
CA ALA A 85 -14.22 -45.76 45.20
C ALA A 85 -13.03 -45.71 44.18
N ASP A 86 -11.82 -46.00 44.59
CA ASP A 86 -10.63 -46.11 43.73
C ASP A 86 -10.81 -47.19 42.64
N GLN A 87 -11.48 -48.30 42.99
CA GLN A 87 -11.72 -49.37 42.03
C GLN A 87 -12.76 -48.95 40.98
N ILE A 88 -13.82 -48.30 41.38
CA ILE A 88 -14.85 -47.75 40.45
C ILE A 88 -14.22 -46.71 39.55
N GLU A 89 -13.43 -45.76 40.11
CA GLU A 89 -12.77 -44.69 39.33
C GLU A 89 -11.92 -45.28 38.20
N LYS A 90 -11.17 -46.31 38.43
CA LYS A 90 -10.28 -46.97 37.46
C LYS A 90 -11.01 -47.90 36.50
N THR A 91 -11.95 -48.66 37.03
CA THR A 91 -12.58 -49.78 36.29
C THR A 91 -13.76 -49.31 35.43
N PHE A 92 -14.49 -48.29 35.88
CA PHE A 92 -15.68 -47.82 35.17
C PHE A 92 -15.36 -47.32 33.75
N PRO A 93 -14.41 -46.41 33.55
CA PRO A 93 -14.04 -45.94 32.20
C PRO A 93 -13.42 -47.06 31.34
N TYR A 94 -12.71 -48.02 31.98
CA TYR A 94 -12.09 -49.15 31.27
C TYR A 94 -13.16 -50.08 30.68
N ILE A 95 -14.17 -50.47 31.47
CA ILE A 95 -15.30 -51.31 31.00
C ILE A 95 -16.05 -50.55 29.90
N LEU A 96 -16.26 -49.24 30.08
CA LEU A 96 -16.95 -48.41 29.12
C LEU A 96 -16.29 -48.39 27.73
N SER A 97 -14.98 -48.47 27.70
CA SER A 97 -14.18 -48.54 26.47
C SER A 97 -14.02 -49.97 25.91
N SER A 98 -14.52 -50.98 26.59
CA SER A 98 -14.31 -52.37 26.20
C SER A 98 -15.04 -52.75 24.90
N GLY A 99 -14.43 -53.62 24.09
CA GLY A 99 -15.06 -54.14 22.89
C GLY A 99 -16.27 -55.03 23.17
N ILE A 100 -16.37 -55.58 24.39
CA ILE A 100 -17.51 -56.40 24.84
C ILE A 100 -18.72 -55.48 25.00
N LEU A 101 -18.56 -54.37 25.72
CA LEU A 101 -19.64 -53.39 25.89
C LEU A 101 -20.11 -52.83 24.54
N GLN A 102 -19.17 -52.49 23.66
CA GLN A 102 -19.53 -51.98 22.31
C GLN A 102 -20.34 -52.97 21.49
N LYS A 103 -20.01 -54.27 21.55
CA LYS A 103 -20.81 -55.32 20.87
C LYS A 103 -22.20 -55.45 21.45
N GLN A 104 -22.35 -55.40 22.77
CA GLN A 104 -23.63 -55.43 23.43
C GLN A 104 -24.49 -54.21 23.14
N LEU A 105 -23.86 -53.02 23.14
CA LEU A 105 -24.52 -51.77 22.75
C LEU A 105 -25.03 -51.80 21.29
N CYS A 106 -24.25 -52.31 20.35
CA CYS A 106 -24.68 -52.47 18.98
C CYS A 106 -25.90 -53.42 18.87
N LYS A 107 -25.92 -54.50 19.69
CA LYS A 107 -27.03 -55.44 19.73
C LYS A 107 -28.28 -54.77 20.31
N GLU A 108 -28.15 -54.03 21.41
CA GLU A 108 -29.26 -53.33 22.06
C GLU A 108 -29.86 -52.25 21.16
N LEU A 109 -28.99 -51.46 20.49
CA LEU A 109 -29.38 -50.41 19.56
C LEU A 109 -29.89 -50.95 18.20
N GLY A 110 -29.71 -52.26 17.91
CA GLY A 110 -30.07 -52.87 16.62
C GLY A 110 -29.22 -52.34 15.43
N THR A 111 -27.98 -51.90 15.70
CA THR A 111 -27.09 -51.29 14.72
C THR A 111 -25.76 -52.05 14.59
N THR A 112 -25.02 -51.82 13.50
CA THR A 112 -23.70 -52.43 13.30
C THR A 112 -22.60 -51.64 13.96
N TYR A 113 -22.84 -50.37 14.29
CA TYR A 113 -21.88 -49.47 14.95
C TYR A 113 -22.65 -48.46 15.82
N VAL A 114 -21.99 -47.92 16.83
CA VAL A 114 -22.53 -46.86 17.71
C VAL A 114 -22.21 -45.51 17.10
N ASN A 115 -23.24 -44.75 16.69
CA ASN A 115 -23.08 -43.42 16.10
C ASN A 115 -22.88 -42.37 17.19
N GLY A 116 -21.81 -42.49 17.97
CA GLY A 116 -21.49 -41.56 19.04
C GLY A 116 -20.35 -42.04 19.93
N THR A 117 -20.04 -41.23 20.93
CA THR A 117 -19.02 -41.53 21.93
C THR A 117 -19.63 -41.45 23.32
N VAL A 118 -19.26 -42.38 24.18
CA VAL A 118 -19.69 -42.39 25.58
C VAL A 118 -18.47 -42.15 26.45
N THR A 119 -18.60 -41.27 27.43
CA THR A 119 -17.59 -40.94 28.41
C THR A 119 -18.15 -40.97 29.81
N ALA A 120 -17.39 -41.45 30.77
CA ALA A 120 -17.74 -41.39 32.18
C ALA A 120 -16.77 -40.46 32.90
N GLN A 121 -17.28 -39.66 33.79
CA GLN A 121 -16.50 -38.88 34.74
C GLN A 121 -16.88 -39.37 36.13
N VAL A 122 -15.93 -39.97 36.82
CA VAL A 122 -16.05 -40.44 38.20
C VAL A 122 -15.48 -39.34 39.10
N ILE A 123 -16.19 -39.00 40.14
CA ILE A 123 -15.68 -38.07 41.17
C ILE A 123 -14.74 -38.82 42.09
N ALA A 124 -13.52 -38.32 42.21
CA ALA A 124 -12.46 -38.94 43.06
C ALA A 124 -12.96 -39.18 44.50
N ASP A 125 -12.53 -40.28 45.07
CA ASP A 125 -12.91 -40.71 46.42
C ASP A 125 -14.44 -40.87 46.63
N SER A 126 -15.20 -41.11 45.55
CA SER A 126 -16.66 -41.32 45.63
C SER A 126 -17.16 -42.39 44.63
N ASN A 127 -18.37 -42.88 44.83
CA ASN A 127 -19.07 -43.76 43.90
C ASN A 127 -19.96 -43.01 42.91
N LEU A 128 -19.83 -41.67 42.83
CA LEU A 128 -20.61 -40.81 41.96
C LEU A 128 -20.00 -40.81 40.56
N VAL A 129 -20.82 -41.20 39.59
CA VAL A 129 -20.47 -41.26 38.17
C VAL A 129 -21.41 -40.37 37.35
N THR A 130 -20.84 -39.56 36.55
CA THR A 130 -21.56 -38.82 35.49
C THR A 130 -21.26 -39.47 34.15
N LEU A 131 -22.23 -40.07 33.53
CA LEU A 131 -22.17 -40.67 32.20
C LEU A 131 -22.66 -39.68 31.16
N SER A 132 -21.90 -39.50 30.06
CA SER A 132 -22.25 -38.61 28.98
C SER A 132 -22.14 -39.34 27.65
N ALA A 133 -23.19 -39.33 26.87
CA ALA A 133 -23.20 -39.81 25.48
C ALA A 133 -23.30 -38.63 24.51
N ARG A 134 -22.44 -38.63 23.51
CA ARG A 134 -22.37 -37.56 22.48
C ARG A 134 -22.58 -38.15 21.10
N SER A 135 -23.47 -37.53 20.31
CA SER A 135 -23.73 -37.90 18.93
C SER A 135 -24.01 -36.67 18.06
N SER A 136 -23.87 -36.83 16.75
CA SER A 136 -24.29 -35.82 15.79
C SER A 136 -25.83 -35.73 15.65
N ASN A 137 -26.54 -36.72 16.14
CA ASN A 137 -28.01 -36.75 16.17
C ASN A 137 -28.49 -36.70 17.63
N GLN A 138 -29.47 -35.85 17.90
CA GLN A 138 -30.03 -35.63 19.22
C GLN A 138 -30.69 -36.89 19.80
N GLU A 139 -31.49 -37.60 19.00
CA GLU A 139 -32.12 -38.83 19.41
C GLU A 139 -31.14 -39.97 19.69
N ASP A 140 -30.07 -40.07 18.84
CA ASP A 140 -29.02 -41.08 19.00
C ASP A 140 -28.25 -40.88 20.32
N ALA A 141 -27.96 -39.64 20.69
CA ALA A 141 -27.29 -39.36 21.97
C ALA A 141 -28.07 -39.89 23.17
N LYS A 142 -29.39 -39.73 23.17
CA LYS A 142 -30.26 -40.27 24.23
C LYS A 142 -30.35 -41.78 24.17
N LYS A 143 -30.60 -42.36 22.97
CA LYS A 143 -30.68 -43.83 22.81
C LYS A 143 -29.39 -44.52 23.23
N ILE A 144 -28.25 -43.95 22.91
CA ILE A 144 -26.96 -44.48 23.32
C ILE A 144 -26.79 -44.43 24.84
N LEU A 145 -27.18 -43.33 25.49
CA LEU A 145 -27.09 -43.20 26.95
C LEU A 145 -27.97 -44.23 27.62
N ASP A 146 -29.25 -44.33 27.21
CA ASP A 146 -30.23 -45.28 27.75
C ASP A 146 -29.74 -46.73 27.55
N ALA A 147 -29.21 -47.08 26.38
CA ALA A 147 -28.64 -48.40 26.11
C ALA A 147 -27.44 -48.72 26.99
N VAL A 148 -26.54 -47.74 27.23
CA VAL A 148 -25.36 -47.93 28.12
C VAL A 148 -25.82 -48.19 29.54
N ILE A 149 -26.80 -47.46 30.03
CA ILE A 149 -27.36 -47.66 31.39
C ILE A 149 -27.89 -49.08 31.58
N VAL A 150 -28.56 -49.64 30.55
CA VAL A 150 -29.09 -51.00 30.58
C VAL A 150 -28.03 -52.08 30.45
N VAL A 151 -27.06 -51.87 29.53
CA VAL A 151 -26.07 -52.89 29.16
C VAL A 151 -24.86 -52.91 30.09
N TYR A 152 -24.45 -51.75 30.62
CA TYR A 152 -23.24 -51.62 31.43
C TYR A 152 -23.23 -52.52 32.67
N PRO A 153 -24.27 -52.59 33.51
CA PRO A 153 -24.30 -53.49 34.66
C PRO A 153 -24.05 -54.95 34.29
N GLN A 154 -24.63 -55.43 33.20
CA GLN A 154 -24.48 -56.80 32.70
C GLN A 154 -23.03 -57.15 32.32
N VAL A 155 -22.28 -56.19 31.78
CA VAL A 155 -20.86 -56.38 31.41
C VAL A 155 -19.97 -56.18 32.64
N ALA A 156 -20.32 -55.25 33.51
CA ALA A 156 -19.56 -54.94 34.73
C ALA A 156 -19.63 -56.05 35.77
N GLU A 157 -20.69 -56.86 35.76
CA GLU A 157 -20.91 -58.00 36.67
C GLU A 157 -19.69 -58.98 36.70
N TYR A 158 -19.04 -59.18 35.53
CA TYR A 158 -17.86 -60.02 35.41
C TYR A 158 -16.60 -59.48 36.17
N VAL A 159 -16.56 -58.18 36.47
CA VAL A 159 -15.38 -57.50 37.03
C VAL A 159 -15.67 -56.91 38.43
N LEU A 160 -16.84 -56.28 38.57
CA LEU A 160 -17.23 -55.56 39.79
C LEU A 160 -18.24 -56.32 40.64
N GLY A 161 -18.75 -57.47 40.15
CA GLY A 161 -19.90 -58.14 40.72
C GLY A 161 -21.20 -57.43 40.35
N GLU A 162 -22.32 -57.89 40.95
CA GLU A 162 -23.63 -57.27 40.70
C GLU A 162 -23.64 -55.82 41.19
N ILE A 163 -23.97 -54.86 40.27
CA ILE A 163 -24.05 -53.44 40.57
C ILE A 163 -25.40 -52.89 40.24
N GLU A 164 -25.85 -51.90 40.99
CA GLU A 164 -27.08 -51.15 40.77
C GLU A 164 -26.80 -49.66 40.70
N PHE A 165 -27.52 -48.96 39.78
CA PHE A 165 -27.40 -47.51 39.62
C PHE A 165 -28.54 -46.84 40.38
N GLU A 166 -28.20 -45.94 41.29
CA GLU A 166 -29.14 -45.07 41.96
C GLU A 166 -29.01 -43.64 41.37
N PHE A 167 -29.99 -43.23 40.61
CA PHE A 167 -29.94 -41.99 39.88
C PHE A 167 -30.10 -40.78 40.81
N LEU A 168 -29.17 -39.84 40.69
CA LEU A 168 -29.26 -38.47 41.22
C LEU A 168 -29.96 -37.55 40.22
N ASN A 169 -29.61 -37.70 38.96
CA ASN A 169 -30.27 -37.05 37.83
C ASN A 169 -30.63 -38.12 36.79
N GLU A 170 -31.88 -38.16 36.40
CA GLU A 170 -32.35 -39.02 35.31
C GLU A 170 -31.69 -38.65 33.98
N PRO A 171 -31.63 -39.56 32.98
CA PRO A 171 -31.06 -39.28 31.68
C PRO A 171 -31.71 -38.06 31.03
N GLU A 172 -30.97 -36.94 30.99
CA GLU A 172 -31.41 -35.68 30.42
C GLU A 172 -30.68 -35.41 29.11
N LEU A 173 -31.42 -34.97 28.12
CA LEU A 173 -30.94 -34.60 26.81
C LEU A 173 -30.79 -33.09 26.72
N GLN A 174 -29.59 -32.59 26.35
CA GLN A 174 -29.44 -31.19 26.03
C GLN A 174 -30.03 -30.87 24.67
N GLU A 175 -31.01 -29.96 24.64
CA GLU A 175 -31.69 -29.55 23.40
C GLU A 175 -30.73 -28.84 22.43
N ASP A 176 -29.75 -28.12 22.97
CA ASP A 176 -28.82 -27.35 22.22
C ASP A 176 -27.49 -28.09 21.94
N PRO A 177 -26.90 -27.95 20.74
CA PRO A 177 -25.60 -28.51 20.46
C PRO A 177 -24.51 -27.96 21.39
N ILE A 178 -23.69 -28.83 21.95
CA ILE A 178 -22.58 -28.45 22.86
C ILE A 178 -21.42 -27.71 22.16
N ASN A 179 -21.32 -27.85 20.86
CA ASN A 179 -20.22 -27.28 20.03
C ASN A 179 -20.70 -26.11 19.16
N ARG A 180 -21.67 -25.31 19.65
CA ARG A 180 -22.15 -24.14 18.90
C ARG A 180 -20.97 -23.25 18.42
N PRO A 181 -20.95 -22.88 17.13
CA PRO A 181 -19.89 -22.03 16.61
C PRO A 181 -19.92 -20.64 17.25
N ASN A 182 -18.79 -20.17 17.67
CA ASN A 182 -18.68 -18.80 18.16
C ASN A 182 -18.47 -17.85 16.98
N VAL A 183 -19.58 -17.34 16.42
CA VAL A 183 -19.60 -16.46 15.25
C VAL A 183 -18.71 -15.23 15.45
N LYS A 184 -18.64 -14.67 16.68
CA LYS A 184 -17.79 -13.51 16.97
C LYS A 184 -16.31 -13.84 16.80
N LYS A 185 -15.89 -15.04 17.25
CA LYS A 185 -14.51 -15.51 17.09
C LYS A 185 -14.19 -15.77 15.62
N ASP A 186 -15.12 -16.38 14.88
CA ASP A 186 -14.92 -16.67 13.45
C ASP A 186 -14.85 -15.39 12.62
N LEU A 187 -15.69 -14.38 12.90
CA LEU A 187 -15.61 -13.04 12.31
C LEU A 187 -14.26 -12.36 12.58
N ALA A 188 -13.80 -12.45 13.83
CA ALA A 188 -12.52 -11.84 14.22
C ALA A 188 -11.34 -12.50 13.49
N ILE A 189 -11.30 -13.82 13.41
CA ILE A 189 -10.24 -14.57 12.74
C ILE A 189 -10.24 -14.26 11.24
N GLY A 190 -11.41 -14.34 10.57
CA GLY A 190 -11.54 -14.03 9.15
C GLY A 190 -11.17 -12.58 8.83
N GLY A 191 -11.62 -11.63 9.66
CA GLY A 191 -11.28 -10.23 9.51
C GLY A 191 -9.78 -9.95 9.67
N LEU A 192 -9.15 -10.49 10.72
CA LEU A 192 -7.71 -10.34 10.96
C LEU A 192 -6.87 -10.95 9.83
N ALA A 193 -7.26 -12.12 9.32
CA ALA A 193 -6.58 -12.76 8.18
C ALA A 193 -6.65 -11.88 6.93
N GLY A 194 -7.81 -11.28 6.63
CA GLY A 194 -7.98 -10.34 5.51
C GLY A 194 -7.13 -9.07 5.66
N VAL A 195 -7.06 -8.51 6.88
CA VAL A 195 -6.19 -7.35 7.18
C VAL A 195 -4.72 -7.71 7.03
N ALA A 196 -4.28 -8.85 7.56
CA ALA A 196 -2.89 -9.30 7.45
C ALA A 196 -2.47 -9.50 5.97
N LEU A 197 -3.35 -10.09 5.15
CA LEU A 197 -3.12 -10.25 3.72
C LEU A 197 -3.00 -8.90 3.01
N SER A 198 -3.87 -7.94 3.32
CA SER A 198 -3.81 -6.58 2.75
C SER A 198 -2.53 -5.85 3.12
N MET A 199 -2.08 -5.96 4.38
CA MET A 199 -0.80 -5.40 4.82
C MET A 199 0.39 -6.02 4.07
N GLY A 200 0.38 -7.34 3.86
CA GLY A 200 1.41 -8.03 3.07
C GLY A 200 1.48 -7.52 1.63
N LEU A 201 0.34 -7.36 0.95
CA LEU A 201 0.29 -6.82 -0.41
C LEU A 201 0.79 -5.37 -0.49
N ILE A 202 0.44 -4.53 0.49
CA ILE A 202 0.93 -3.14 0.54
C ILE A 202 2.43 -3.08 0.84
N LEU A 203 2.94 -3.99 1.66
CA LEU A 203 4.39 -4.09 1.91
C LEU A 203 5.15 -4.47 0.63
N ILE A 204 4.66 -5.44 -0.12
CA ILE A 204 5.21 -5.81 -1.43
C ILE A 204 5.19 -4.61 -2.38
N TYR A 205 4.07 -3.89 -2.46
CA TYR A 205 3.98 -2.66 -3.25
C TYR A 205 5.03 -1.62 -2.83
N ALA A 206 5.23 -1.41 -1.51
CA ALA A 206 6.22 -0.46 -0.99
C ALA A 206 7.66 -0.87 -1.35
N LEU A 207 7.98 -2.15 -1.30
CA LEU A 207 9.30 -2.69 -1.68
C LEU A 207 9.59 -2.57 -3.18
N LEU A 208 8.57 -2.73 -4.01
CA LEU A 208 8.71 -2.65 -5.48
C LEU A 208 8.72 -1.20 -6.00
N ARG A 209 8.40 -0.22 -5.14
CA ARG A 209 8.32 1.18 -5.53
C ARG A 209 9.70 1.83 -5.53
N LYS A 210 10.33 1.92 -6.70
CA LYS A 210 11.60 2.62 -6.93
C LYS A 210 11.31 3.98 -7.55
N THR A 211 11.44 5.08 -6.77
CA THR A 211 11.25 6.47 -7.22
C THR A 211 12.50 7.28 -6.91
N ILE A 212 12.69 8.40 -7.62
CA ILE A 212 13.82 9.33 -7.35
C ILE A 212 13.44 10.24 -6.18
N ARG A 213 14.25 10.25 -5.13
CA ARG A 213 14.03 11.01 -3.89
C ARG A 213 15.14 11.97 -3.56
N ASN A 214 16.36 11.66 -4.00
CA ASN A 214 17.57 12.42 -3.73
C ASN A 214 18.48 12.45 -4.97
N GLU A 215 19.62 13.15 -4.86
CA GLU A 215 20.60 13.26 -5.91
C GLU A 215 21.29 11.93 -6.24
N GLU A 216 21.46 11.06 -5.23
CA GLU A 216 22.11 9.76 -5.40
C GLU A 216 21.24 8.83 -6.26
N ASP A 217 19.92 8.78 -5.96
CA ASP A 217 18.97 8.01 -6.78
C ASP A 217 19.01 8.48 -8.24
N LEU A 218 19.11 9.81 -8.47
CA LEU A 218 19.19 10.39 -9.79
C LEU A 218 20.47 9.98 -10.53
N LYS A 219 21.63 10.08 -9.86
CA LYS A 219 22.91 9.70 -10.42
C LYS A 219 22.98 8.23 -10.77
N GLN A 220 22.46 7.36 -9.91
CA GLN A 220 22.39 5.92 -10.17
C GLN A 220 21.47 5.59 -11.34
N THR A 221 20.33 6.31 -11.47
CA THR A 221 19.34 6.03 -12.52
C THR A 221 19.76 6.55 -13.89
N LEU A 222 20.20 7.81 -13.97
CA LEU A 222 20.43 8.51 -15.23
C LEU A 222 21.91 8.87 -15.50
N ASN A 223 22.76 8.80 -14.48
CA ASN A 223 24.14 9.32 -14.54
C ASN A 223 24.22 10.77 -15.06
N VAL A 224 23.26 11.61 -14.68
CA VAL A 224 23.11 13.00 -15.13
C VAL A 224 23.18 13.93 -13.92
N GLU A 225 23.67 15.15 -14.14
CA GLU A 225 23.85 16.17 -13.09
C GLU A 225 22.50 16.73 -12.62
N LEU A 226 22.35 16.87 -11.30
CA LEU A 226 21.26 17.61 -10.68
C LEU A 226 21.58 19.10 -10.68
N LEU A 227 20.90 19.87 -11.54
CA LEU A 227 21.14 21.29 -11.71
C LEU A 227 20.49 22.16 -10.63
N GLY A 228 19.40 21.69 -10.02
CA GLY A 228 18.72 22.42 -8.96
C GLY A 228 17.63 21.61 -8.27
N MET A 229 17.30 22.01 -7.03
CA MET A 229 16.20 21.47 -6.25
C MET A 229 15.22 22.59 -5.92
N LEU A 230 13.96 22.43 -6.29
CA LEU A 230 12.90 23.42 -6.09
C LEU A 230 11.92 22.92 -5.03
N PRO A 231 11.68 23.67 -3.94
CA PRO A 231 10.81 23.22 -2.86
C PRO A 231 9.34 23.16 -3.29
N GLU A 232 8.56 22.33 -2.61
CA GLU A 232 7.12 22.28 -2.78
C GLU A 232 6.49 23.58 -2.25
N VAL A 233 5.74 24.28 -3.11
CA VAL A 233 5.02 25.51 -2.75
C VAL A 233 3.52 25.24 -2.86
N LYS A 234 2.76 25.67 -1.84
CA LYS A 234 1.31 25.41 -1.75
C LYS A 234 0.45 26.32 -2.67
N GLU A 235 1.06 27.33 -3.25
CA GLU A 235 0.36 28.31 -4.08
C GLU A 235 0.05 27.76 -5.47
N LYS A 236 -1.16 27.97 -5.96
CA LYS A 236 -1.63 27.43 -7.26
C LYS A 236 -0.99 28.11 -8.48
N LYS A 237 -0.48 29.33 -8.35
CA LYS A 237 0.20 30.11 -9.42
C LYS A 237 1.54 30.58 -8.88
N ILE A 238 2.60 29.85 -9.21
CA ILE A 238 3.96 30.21 -8.83
C ILE A 238 4.58 30.90 -10.05
N ILE A 239 4.57 32.22 -10.06
CA ILE A 239 5.26 33.05 -11.03
C ILE A 239 6.12 34.03 -10.25
N ILE A 240 7.43 34.04 -10.49
CA ILE A 240 8.35 35.01 -9.91
C ILE A 240 8.07 36.36 -10.54
N THR A 241 7.45 37.25 -9.81
CA THR A 241 7.25 38.65 -10.20
C THR A 241 7.97 39.55 -9.23
N GLU A 242 8.31 40.79 -9.61
CA GLU A 242 8.87 41.79 -8.69
C GLU A 242 8.00 42.05 -7.44
N LYS A 243 6.70 41.78 -7.54
CA LYS A 243 5.74 41.88 -6.42
C LYS A 243 5.84 40.75 -5.39
N TRP A 244 6.63 39.71 -5.65
CA TRP A 244 6.92 38.65 -4.66
C TRP A 244 7.93 39.19 -3.63
N LYS A 245 7.46 40.10 -2.78
CA LYS A 245 8.23 40.88 -1.79
C LYS A 245 8.83 40.08 -0.62
N LYS A 246 8.79 38.77 -0.64
CA LYS A 246 9.52 37.91 0.30
C LYS A 246 10.43 37.03 -0.51
N SER A 247 11.75 37.19 -0.32
CA SER A 247 12.76 36.24 -0.76
C SER A 247 12.30 34.82 -0.32
N SER A 248 11.54 34.16 -1.16
CA SER A 248 11.15 32.80 -0.90
C SER A 248 12.32 31.92 -1.28
N ARG A 249 12.57 30.89 -0.49
CA ARG A 249 13.57 29.86 -0.82
C ARG A 249 13.41 29.35 -2.27
N TYR A 250 12.16 29.24 -2.73
CA TYR A 250 11.86 28.86 -4.11
C TYR A 250 12.48 29.82 -5.14
N GLN A 251 12.44 31.14 -4.89
CA GLN A 251 13.02 32.15 -5.77
C GLN A 251 14.55 32.04 -5.83
N GLU A 252 15.21 31.87 -4.68
CA GLU A 252 16.64 31.68 -4.57
C GLU A 252 17.09 30.41 -5.31
N ASP A 253 16.34 29.32 -5.15
CA ASP A 253 16.62 28.04 -5.81
C ASP A 253 16.40 28.11 -7.34
N ILE A 254 15.40 28.88 -7.83
CA ILE A 254 15.24 29.15 -9.27
C ILE A 254 16.41 29.98 -9.83
N TYR A 255 16.89 31.01 -9.13
CA TYR A 255 18.07 31.76 -9.58
C TYR A 255 19.32 30.90 -9.57
N SER A 256 19.48 30.00 -8.62
CA SER A 256 20.56 29.03 -8.61
C SER A 256 20.49 28.08 -9.81
N LEU A 257 19.30 27.53 -10.11
CA LEU A 257 19.07 26.72 -11.29
C LEU A 257 19.37 27.48 -12.58
N GLN A 258 18.85 28.71 -12.69
CA GLN A 258 19.09 29.59 -13.84
C GLN A 258 20.59 29.84 -14.06
N ASN A 259 21.39 30.13 -13.01
CA ASN A 259 22.80 30.33 -13.13
C ASN A 259 23.55 29.13 -13.71
N ARG A 260 23.18 27.92 -13.29
CA ARG A 260 23.79 26.68 -13.79
C ARG A 260 23.38 26.39 -15.22
N VAL A 261 22.12 26.52 -15.55
CA VAL A 261 21.60 26.32 -16.92
C VAL A 261 22.24 27.32 -17.88
N ASP A 262 22.25 28.60 -17.51
CA ASP A 262 22.85 29.66 -18.33
C ASP A 262 24.35 29.44 -18.57
N TYR A 263 25.09 29.07 -17.51
CA TYR A 263 26.53 28.77 -17.63
C TYR A 263 26.78 27.62 -18.61
N LEU A 264 26.00 26.53 -18.52
CA LEU A 264 26.18 25.36 -19.39
C LEU A 264 25.79 25.68 -20.84
N MET A 265 24.66 26.35 -21.04
CA MET A 265 24.22 26.76 -22.37
C MET A 265 25.22 27.71 -23.06
N LYS A 266 25.76 28.71 -22.34
CA LYS A 266 26.75 29.65 -22.88
C LYS A 266 28.08 28.99 -23.17
N ARG A 267 28.51 28.05 -22.32
CA ARG A 267 29.74 27.29 -22.52
C ARG A 267 29.73 26.56 -23.88
N ASP A 268 28.59 25.99 -24.23
CA ASP A 268 28.43 25.16 -25.43
C ASP A 268 27.74 25.92 -26.58
N ALA A 269 27.63 27.27 -26.49
CA ALA A 269 27.00 28.17 -27.47
C ALA A 269 25.56 27.74 -27.84
N GLN A 270 24.81 27.20 -26.90
CA GLN A 270 23.44 26.72 -27.06
C GLN A 270 22.44 27.87 -26.87
N LYS A 271 21.34 27.84 -27.62
CA LYS A 271 20.29 28.86 -27.57
C LYS A 271 18.91 28.31 -27.24
N VAL A 272 18.59 27.08 -27.63
CA VAL A 272 17.26 26.48 -27.50
C VAL A 272 17.27 25.41 -26.43
N LEU A 273 16.61 25.72 -25.33
CA LEU A 273 16.39 24.79 -24.19
C LEU A 273 15.01 24.20 -24.26
N LEU A 274 14.95 22.89 -24.35
CA LEU A 274 13.71 22.11 -24.19
C LEU A 274 13.49 21.82 -22.71
N VAL A 275 12.31 22.11 -22.17
CA VAL A 275 11.92 21.75 -20.80
C VAL A 275 10.82 20.71 -20.86
N THR A 276 11.08 19.54 -20.33
CA THR A 276 10.13 18.41 -20.32
C THR A 276 10.13 17.70 -18.97
N SER A 277 9.31 16.66 -18.85
CA SER A 277 9.21 15.80 -17.66
C SER A 277 8.88 14.37 -18.06
N THR A 278 8.90 13.42 -17.12
CA THR A 278 8.50 12.05 -17.40
C THR A 278 6.99 11.89 -17.41
N GLU A 279 6.33 12.46 -16.39
CA GLU A 279 4.88 12.31 -16.18
C GLU A 279 4.19 13.68 -16.07
N PRO A 280 2.86 13.74 -16.22
CA PRO A 280 2.09 14.94 -15.93
C PRO A 280 2.22 15.35 -14.45
N SER A 281 2.03 16.64 -14.20
CA SER A 281 2.04 17.21 -12.83
C SER A 281 3.41 17.17 -12.12
N GLU A 282 4.50 17.03 -12.85
CA GLU A 282 5.85 17.19 -12.31
C GLU A 282 6.30 18.66 -12.24
N GLY A 283 5.52 19.56 -12.86
CA GLY A 283 5.74 21.02 -12.77
C GLY A 283 6.63 21.61 -13.86
N LYS A 284 6.83 20.91 -15.00
CA LYS A 284 7.64 21.37 -16.14
C LYS A 284 7.34 22.81 -16.57
N THR A 285 6.05 23.12 -16.82
CA THR A 285 5.60 24.47 -17.23
C THR A 285 5.92 25.52 -16.16
N THR A 286 5.78 25.18 -14.87
CA THR A 286 6.14 26.09 -13.77
C THR A 286 7.63 26.37 -13.75
N VAL A 287 8.47 25.35 -13.95
CA VAL A 287 9.92 25.50 -14.03
C VAL A 287 10.29 26.29 -15.28
N ALA A 288 9.76 25.97 -16.45
CA ALA A 288 10.04 26.67 -17.70
C ALA A 288 9.71 28.18 -17.62
N VAL A 289 8.52 28.51 -17.11
CA VAL A 289 8.07 29.91 -16.92
C VAL A 289 9.00 30.66 -15.96
N ASN A 290 9.31 30.10 -14.79
CA ASN A 290 10.13 30.80 -13.81
C ASN A 290 11.61 30.90 -14.24
N LEU A 291 12.10 29.90 -14.96
CA LEU A 291 13.45 29.95 -15.56
C LEU A 291 13.54 31.04 -16.62
N ALA A 292 12.54 31.16 -17.49
CA ALA A 292 12.45 32.21 -18.52
C ALA A 292 12.42 33.60 -17.89
N LEU A 293 11.62 33.79 -16.83
CA LEU A 293 11.56 35.04 -16.10
C LEU A 293 12.89 35.39 -15.43
N ALA A 294 13.53 34.42 -14.80
CA ALA A 294 14.83 34.63 -14.15
C ALA A 294 15.92 35.04 -15.12
N MET A 295 15.95 34.48 -16.35
CA MET A 295 16.87 34.87 -17.42
C MET A 295 16.53 36.26 -17.98
N ALA A 296 15.26 36.56 -18.22
CA ALA A 296 14.81 37.86 -18.73
C ALA A 296 15.15 39.00 -17.73
N GLN A 297 15.02 38.80 -16.44
CA GLN A 297 15.40 39.77 -15.41
C GLN A 297 16.91 40.12 -15.38
N ARG A 298 17.77 39.29 -16.00
CA ARG A 298 19.19 39.56 -16.20
C ARG A 298 19.50 40.38 -17.44
N GLY A 299 18.49 40.78 -18.20
CA GLY A 299 18.64 41.58 -19.41
C GLY A 299 18.83 40.76 -20.69
N GLU A 300 18.64 39.44 -20.64
CA GLU A 300 18.69 38.61 -21.83
C GLU A 300 17.36 38.70 -22.59
N LYS A 301 17.42 38.73 -23.92
CA LYS A 301 16.24 38.65 -24.76
C LYS A 301 15.75 37.19 -24.80
N VAL A 302 14.79 36.86 -23.93
CA VAL A 302 14.26 35.52 -23.78
C VAL A 302 12.92 35.36 -24.49
N LEU A 303 12.76 34.26 -25.25
CA LEU A 303 11.50 33.85 -25.82
C LEU A 303 11.03 32.55 -25.19
N LEU A 304 9.87 32.57 -24.52
CA LEU A 304 9.19 31.39 -23.99
C LEU A 304 8.14 30.91 -24.99
N ILE A 305 8.28 29.66 -25.44
CA ILE A 305 7.35 29.01 -26.40
C ILE A 305 6.51 27.97 -25.70
N ASP A 306 5.18 28.03 -25.89
CA ASP A 306 4.25 26.99 -25.43
C ASP A 306 4.26 25.82 -26.43
N GLY A 307 5.13 24.87 -26.22
CA GLY A 307 5.26 23.67 -27.04
C GLY A 307 4.28 22.55 -26.63
N ASP A 308 3.58 22.68 -25.49
CA ASP A 308 2.49 21.75 -25.13
C ASP A 308 1.20 22.12 -25.91
N ILE A 309 1.28 22.00 -27.23
CA ILE A 309 0.15 22.36 -28.13
C ILE A 309 -1.08 21.45 -27.96
N ARG A 310 -0.98 20.39 -27.17
CA ARG A 310 -2.13 19.55 -26.77
C ARG A 310 -2.90 20.17 -25.63
N LYS A 311 -2.16 20.73 -24.65
CA LYS A 311 -2.75 21.34 -23.45
C LYS A 311 -2.05 22.63 -23.10
N PRO A 312 -2.20 23.67 -23.93
CA PRO A 312 -1.52 24.93 -23.74
C PRO A 312 -1.97 25.62 -22.44
N ASP A 313 -1.01 26.15 -21.68
CA ASP A 313 -1.26 26.74 -20.37
C ASP A 313 -0.55 28.10 -20.15
N ILE A 314 0.46 28.43 -20.97
CA ILE A 314 1.30 29.62 -20.75
C ILE A 314 0.47 30.91 -20.88
N ASN A 315 -0.35 31.06 -21.92
CA ASN A 315 -1.20 32.24 -22.09
C ASN A 315 -2.14 32.46 -20.90
N LYS A 316 -2.68 31.40 -20.33
CA LYS A 316 -3.54 31.47 -19.14
C LYS A 316 -2.78 31.89 -17.90
N ARG A 317 -1.54 31.47 -17.76
CA ARG A 317 -0.69 31.84 -16.62
C ARG A 317 -0.39 33.31 -16.57
N PHE A 318 -0.07 33.90 -17.70
CA PHE A 318 0.20 35.33 -17.82
C PHE A 318 -1.04 36.18 -18.10
N SER A 319 -2.23 35.57 -18.22
CA SER A 319 -3.47 36.26 -18.59
C SER A 319 -3.35 37.02 -19.94
N ILE A 320 -2.63 36.43 -20.87
CA ILE A 320 -2.42 37.01 -22.20
C ILE A 320 -3.71 36.89 -23.00
N ILE A 321 -4.23 38.05 -23.47
CA ILE A 321 -5.30 38.12 -24.42
C ILE A 321 -4.64 38.45 -25.77
N GLN A 322 -4.61 37.47 -26.65
CA GLN A 322 -3.97 37.64 -27.95
C GLN A 322 -4.87 38.48 -28.89
N SER A 323 -4.40 39.66 -29.30
CA SER A 323 -5.13 40.58 -30.17
C SER A 323 -4.52 40.73 -31.56
N GLY A 324 -3.46 39.94 -31.87
CA GLY A 324 -2.72 40.01 -33.11
C GLY A 324 -2.43 38.64 -33.73
N LYS A 325 -1.30 38.53 -34.40
CA LYS A 325 -0.82 37.28 -34.96
C LYS A 325 -0.51 36.24 -33.86
N THR A 326 -0.68 34.98 -34.16
CA THR A 326 -0.59 33.86 -33.22
C THR A 326 0.50 32.91 -33.66
N MET A 327 0.87 31.96 -32.74
CA MET A 327 1.76 30.84 -33.08
C MET A 327 1.22 30.03 -34.28
N MET A 328 -0.09 29.93 -34.42
CA MET A 328 -0.73 29.25 -35.58
C MET A 328 -0.47 29.97 -36.91
N ASP A 329 -0.47 31.30 -36.91
CA ASP A 329 -0.15 32.08 -38.10
C ASP A 329 1.31 31.93 -38.52
N VAL A 330 2.21 31.83 -37.55
CA VAL A 330 3.62 31.51 -37.83
C VAL A 330 3.77 30.11 -38.43
N LEU A 331 3.06 29.13 -37.89
CA LEU A 331 3.06 27.76 -38.41
C LEU A 331 2.45 27.65 -39.80
N LYS A 332 1.49 28.53 -40.16
CA LYS A 332 0.95 28.62 -41.52
C LYS A 332 1.88 29.37 -42.50
N GLY A 333 2.85 30.10 -41.97
CA GLY A 333 3.72 31.00 -42.76
C GLY A 333 3.07 32.36 -43.07
N GLU A 334 2.03 32.74 -42.34
CA GLU A 334 1.28 34.01 -42.51
C GLU A 334 1.82 35.11 -41.56
N ALA A 335 2.73 34.77 -40.67
CA ALA A 335 3.40 35.70 -39.77
C ALA A 335 4.83 35.24 -39.47
N LYS A 336 5.67 36.14 -38.94
CA LYS A 336 6.95 35.82 -38.34
C LYS A 336 6.85 35.72 -36.83
N VAL A 337 7.88 35.14 -36.19
CA VAL A 337 7.94 35.00 -34.75
C VAL A 337 7.94 36.35 -34.01
N ASP A 338 8.61 37.36 -34.56
CA ASP A 338 8.64 38.73 -34.02
C ASP A 338 7.29 39.46 -34.06
N GLU A 339 6.43 39.10 -35.01
CA GLU A 339 5.08 39.65 -35.15
C GLU A 339 4.07 38.93 -34.22
N ALA A 340 4.31 37.68 -33.89
CA ALA A 340 3.38 36.84 -33.11
C ALA A 340 3.77 36.71 -31.60
N ALA A 341 5.02 36.98 -31.26
CA ALA A 341 5.48 36.96 -29.87
C ALA A 341 4.94 38.18 -29.11
N VAL A 342 4.26 37.95 -28.00
CA VAL A 342 3.77 38.99 -27.10
C VAL A 342 4.88 39.38 -26.11
N TYR A 343 5.21 40.66 -26.05
CA TYR A 343 6.14 41.21 -25.07
C TYR A 343 5.40 41.57 -23.78
N LEU A 344 5.84 41.00 -22.68
CA LEU A 344 5.32 41.29 -21.34
C LEU A 344 6.27 42.35 -20.71
N GLU A 345 5.84 43.62 -20.75
CA GLU A 345 6.64 44.76 -20.32
C GLU A 345 7.10 44.65 -18.86
N ASN A 346 6.22 44.24 -17.95
CA ASN A 346 6.52 44.11 -16.53
C ASN A 346 7.52 42.98 -16.22
N GLU A 347 7.56 41.97 -17.05
CA GLU A 347 8.38 40.77 -16.90
C GLU A 347 9.66 40.80 -17.78
N GLY A 348 9.73 41.68 -18.77
CA GLY A 348 10.81 41.74 -19.73
C GLY A 348 10.91 40.50 -20.64
N LEU A 349 9.80 39.74 -20.77
CA LEU A 349 9.79 38.43 -21.40
C LEU A 349 8.93 38.42 -22.68
N TYR A 350 9.44 37.81 -23.74
CA TYR A 350 8.64 37.49 -24.92
C TYR A 350 7.98 36.13 -24.79
N VAL A 351 6.71 36.03 -25.11
CA VAL A 351 5.90 34.78 -25.02
C VAL A 351 5.27 34.49 -26.38
N LEU A 352 5.52 33.30 -26.90
CA LEU A 352 4.82 32.76 -28.06
C LEU A 352 3.93 31.60 -27.59
N GLY A 353 2.73 31.95 -27.18
CA GLY A 353 1.77 31.01 -26.61
C GLY A 353 0.83 30.41 -27.66
N CYS A 354 0.18 29.33 -27.28
CA CYS A 354 -0.90 28.71 -28.04
C CYS A 354 -2.23 29.02 -27.38
N GLU A 355 -3.22 29.53 -28.14
CA GLU A 355 -4.53 29.91 -27.60
C GLU A 355 -5.42 28.69 -27.29
N LYS A 356 -5.43 27.73 -28.21
CA LYS A 356 -6.29 26.56 -28.17
C LYS A 356 -5.49 25.28 -28.49
N PRO A 357 -5.90 24.15 -27.98
CA PRO A 357 -5.30 22.88 -28.36
C PRO A 357 -5.34 22.68 -29.88
N MET A 358 -4.23 22.23 -30.44
CA MET A 358 -4.15 21.99 -31.89
C MET A 358 -4.66 20.57 -32.22
N SER A 359 -5.36 20.47 -33.35
CA SER A 359 -5.70 19.18 -33.95
C SER A 359 -4.45 18.56 -34.57
N ASN A 360 -4.25 17.26 -34.39
CA ASN A 360 -3.11 16.50 -34.91
C ASN A 360 -1.72 17.04 -34.54
N PRO A 361 -1.38 17.13 -33.23
CA PRO A 361 -0.14 17.74 -32.73
C PRO A 361 1.13 17.12 -33.32
N VAL A 362 1.18 15.79 -33.45
CA VAL A 362 2.36 15.06 -33.98
C VAL A 362 2.73 15.57 -35.37
N SER A 363 1.75 15.70 -36.27
CA SER A 363 1.98 16.21 -37.63
C SER A 363 2.45 17.66 -37.65
N VAL A 364 1.98 18.49 -36.71
CA VAL A 364 2.43 19.89 -36.58
C VAL A 364 3.86 19.95 -36.09
N ILE A 365 4.20 19.20 -35.02
CA ILE A 365 5.54 19.21 -34.43
C ILE A 365 6.58 18.69 -35.42
N SER A 366 6.33 17.59 -36.11
CA SER A 366 7.25 16.98 -37.10
C SER A 366 7.33 17.75 -38.43
N SER A 367 6.63 18.87 -38.55
CA SER A 367 6.56 19.61 -39.81
C SER A 367 7.78 20.52 -40.05
N LYS A 368 8.09 20.74 -41.33
CA LYS A 368 9.11 21.75 -41.70
C LYS A 368 8.77 23.16 -41.20
N ARG A 369 7.49 23.43 -40.93
CA ARG A 369 6.97 24.70 -40.42
C ARG A 369 7.36 24.90 -38.97
N MET A 370 7.32 23.86 -38.14
CA MET A 370 7.81 23.90 -36.76
C MET A 370 9.34 24.14 -36.74
N LYS A 371 10.08 23.44 -37.57
CA LYS A 371 11.52 23.69 -37.73
C LYS A 371 11.81 25.16 -38.09
N ASN A 372 11.07 25.72 -39.06
CA ASN A 372 11.23 27.13 -39.46
C ASN A 372 10.86 28.08 -38.30
N LEU A 373 9.84 27.80 -37.53
CA LEU A 373 9.46 28.58 -36.37
C LEU A 373 10.64 28.62 -35.34
N VAL A 374 11.20 27.46 -35.00
CA VAL A 374 12.32 27.39 -34.04
C VAL A 374 13.55 28.12 -34.59
N GLU A 375 13.86 28.01 -35.90
CA GLU A 375 14.96 28.76 -36.53
C GLU A 375 14.72 30.28 -36.51
N GLN A 376 13.48 30.74 -36.69
CA GLN A 376 13.17 32.15 -36.51
C GLN A 376 13.31 32.59 -35.06
N ALA A 377 12.81 31.75 -34.10
CA ALA A 377 12.95 31.99 -32.66
C ALA A 377 14.45 32.15 -32.25
N ARG A 378 15.30 31.27 -32.77
CA ARG A 378 16.78 31.28 -32.55
C ARG A 378 17.46 32.57 -33.03
N ARG A 379 16.94 33.19 -34.08
CA ARG A 379 17.43 34.47 -34.59
C ARG A 379 16.86 35.67 -33.84
N PHE A 380 15.63 35.51 -33.32
CA PHE A 380 14.89 36.57 -32.63
C PHE A 380 15.36 36.80 -31.21
N ALA A 381 15.72 35.74 -30.47
CA ALA A 381 16.08 35.80 -29.06
C ALA A 381 17.49 35.30 -28.78
N ASP A 382 18.07 35.74 -27.65
CA ASP A 382 19.34 35.22 -27.13
C ASP A 382 19.17 33.82 -26.57
N VAL A 383 18.05 33.60 -25.85
CA VAL A 383 17.66 32.31 -25.29
C VAL A 383 16.19 32.00 -25.65
N VAL A 384 15.94 30.77 -26.10
CA VAL A 384 14.61 30.22 -26.37
C VAL A 384 14.33 29.09 -25.40
N ILE A 385 13.27 29.19 -24.63
CA ILE A 385 12.81 28.12 -23.73
C ILE A 385 11.51 27.54 -24.29
N MET A 386 11.48 26.22 -24.53
CA MET A 386 10.32 25.52 -25.04
C MET A 386 9.73 24.62 -23.93
N ASP A 387 8.54 24.95 -23.45
CA ASP A 387 7.76 24.06 -22.57
C ASP A 387 7.07 22.98 -23.40
N THR A 388 7.33 21.70 -23.14
CA THR A 388 6.81 20.60 -23.97
C THR A 388 6.01 19.59 -23.16
N PRO A 389 5.19 18.73 -23.80
CA PRO A 389 4.50 17.64 -23.11
C PRO A 389 5.48 16.69 -22.39
N PRO A 390 4.97 15.88 -21.43
CA PRO A 390 5.79 14.86 -20.76
C PRO A 390 6.34 13.81 -21.74
N ALA A 391 7.67 13.59 -21.71
CA ALA A 391 8.36 12.68 -22.62
C ALA A 391 8.01 11.21 -22.39
N GLY A 392 7.76 10.81 -21.13
CA GLY A 392 7.44 9.42 -20.81
C GLY A 392 6.04 8.95 -21.21
N ILE A 393 5.21 9.82 -21.81
CA ILE A 393 3.85 9.48 -22.24
C ILE A 393 3.65 9.71 -23.73
N LEU A 394 4.30 10.72 -24.29
CA LEU A 394 4.06 11.21 -25.63
C LEU A 394 5.36 11.34 -26.41
N ALA A 395 5.41 10.83 -27.62
CA ALA A 395 6.53 11.01 -28.54
C ALA A 395 6.74 12.48 -28.97
N ASP A 396 5.88 13.39 -28.56
CA ASP A 396 5.95 14.82 -28.93
C ASP A 396 7.25 15.46 -28.44
N ALA A 397 7.70 15.17 -27.22
CA ALA A 397 8.94 15.68 -26.69
C ALA A 397 10.16 15.18 -27.47
N ALA A 398 10.15 13.92 -27.93
CA ALA A 398 11.19 13.37 -28.79
C ALA A 398 11.22 14.06 -30.16
N ASN A 399 10.07 14.45 -30.71
CA ASN A 399 10.02 15.22 -31.96
C ASN A 399 10.56 16.64 -31.80
N TYR A 400 10.40 17.28 -30.63
CA TYR A 400 11.01 18.58 -30.34
C TYR A 400 12.51 18.50 -30.11
N TYR A 401 13.02 17.33 -29.70
CA TYR A 401 14.43 17.11 -29.41
C TYR A 401 15.38 17.48 -30.58
N ASP A 402 14.92 17.22 -31.81
CA ASP A 402 15.69 17.55 -33.01
C ASP A 402 15.91 19.07 -33.18
N TYR A 403 15.05 19.90 -32.65
CA TYR A 403 15.10 21.36 -32.75
C TYR A 403 15.84 22.03 -31.59
N ALA A 404 15.98 21.32 -30.47
CA ALA A 404 16.64 21.81 -29.29
C ALA A 404 18.15 21.63 -29.32
N ASP A 405 18.88 22.51 -28.64
CA ASP A 405 20.33 22.38 -28.40
C ASP A 405 20.55 21.58 -27.13
N SER A 406 19.68 21.77 -26.13
CA SER A 406 19.76 21.11 -24.84
C SER A 406 18.39 20.82 -24.26
N VAL A 407 18.34 19.87 -23.33
CA VAL A 407 17.12 19.41 -22.63
C VAL A 407 17.30 19.52 -21.12
N LEU A 408 16.35 20.15 -20.44
CA LEU A 408 16.22 20.14 -18.99
C LEU A 408 15.09 19.19 -18.61
N MET A 409 15.41 18.11 -17.90
CA MET A 409 14.42 17.17 -17.40
C MET A 409 13.93 17.62 -16.02
N VAL A 410 12.62 17.86 -15.89
CA VAL A 410 12.01 18.18 -14.61
C VAL A 410 11.46 16.90 -13.98
N ILE A 411 11.96 16.56 -12.81
CA ILE A 411 11.58 15.36 -12.07
C ILE A 411 10.94 15.78 -10.77
N ARG A 412 9.71 15.36 -10.52
CA ARG A 412 9.08 15.57 -9.22
C ARG A 412 9.59 14.55 -8.21
N GLN A 413 10.03 15.04 -7.03
CA GLN A 413 10.47 14.17 -5.95
C GLN A 413 9.42 13.12 -5.61
N ASP A 414 9.83 11.86 -5.58
CA ASP A 414 9.03 10.71 -5.14
C ASP A 414 7.69 10.56 -5.92
N TRP A 415 7.74 10.76 -7.25
CA TRP A 415 6.57 10.72 -8.13
C TRP A 415 6.67 9.62 -9.19
N ALA A 416 7.44 9.83 -10.23
CA ALA A 416 7.65 8.87 -11.31
C ALA A 416 8.55 7.70 -10.88
N ASN A 417 8.31 6.52 -11.45
CA ASN A 417 9.17 5.37 -11.24
C ASN A 417 10.51 5.56 -11.99
N GLN A 418 11.61 5.12 -11.37
CA GLN A 418 12.96 5.20 -11.97
C GLN A 418 13.02 4.59 -13.38
N SER A 419 12.39 3.44 -13.59
CA SER A 419 12.35 2.80 -14.91
C SER A 419 11.69 3.69 -15.96
N ARG A 420 10.57 4.35 -15.63
CA ARG A 420 9.89 5.26 -16.57
C ARG A 420 10.71 6.49 -16.90
N ILE A 421 11.48 6.99 -15.93
CA ILE A 421 12.38 8.13 -16.17
C ILE A 421 13.51 7.71 -17.12
N LEU A 422 14.07 6.53 -16.90
CA LEU A 422 15.11 5.97 -17.76
C LEU A 422 14.58 5.72 -19.19
N ASP A 423 13.42 5.09 -19.31
CA ASP A 423 12.77 4.85 -20.61
C ASP A 423 12.54 6.17 -21.36
N ALA A 424 12.01 7.21 -20.68
CA ALA A 424 11.75 8.51 -21.28
C ALA A 424 13.04 9.20 -21.81
N VAL A 425 14.18 8.99 -21.15
CA VAL A 425 15.49 9.52 -21.62
C VAL A 425 16.05 8.68 -22.76
N GLN A 426 15.87 7.36 -22.70
CA GLN A 426 16.33 6.45 -23.77
C GLN A 426 15.53 6.61 -25.07
N ASP A 427 14.28 7.04 -24.96
CA ASP A 427 13.42 7.34 -26.12
C ASP A 427 13.86 8.60 -26.89
N PHE A 428 14.72 9.44 -26.31
CA PHE A 428 15.30 10.56 -27.06
C PHE A 428 16.35 10.09 -28.07
N PRO A 429 16.43 10.72 -29.25
CA PRO A 429 17.50 10.46 -30.20
C PRO A 429 18.88 10.59 -29.55
N GLY A 430 19.82 9.70 -29.88
CA GLY A 430 21.15 9.70 -29.26
C GLY A 430 21.11 9.37 -27.75
N GLN A 431 20.07 8.70 -27.26
CA GLN A 431 19.93 8.30 -25.85
C GLN A 431 20.10 9.47 -24.86
N GLY A 432 19.61 10.65 -25.26
CA GLY A 432 19.66 11.84 -24.40
C GLY A 432 20.98 12.60 -24.40
N GLU A 433 21.79 12.52 -25.44
CA GLU A 433 23.07 13.28 -25.56
C GLU A 433 22.93 14.78 -25.30
N LYS A 434 21.74 15.37 -25.65
CA LYS A 434 21.46 16.79 -25.38
C LYS A 434 20.92 17.04 -23.96
N LEU A 435 20.85 16.02 -23.09
CA LEU A 435 20.38 16.19 -21.73
C LEU A 435 21.37 17.01 -20.93
N LEU A 436 21.02 18.28 -20.69
CA LEU A 436 21.86 19.25 -19.95
C LEU A 436 21.96 18.86 -18.48
N GLY A 437 20.87 18.36 -17.93
CA GLY A 437 20.74 17.97 -16.54
C GLY A 437 19.27 17.85 -16.11
N CYS A 438 19.10 17.61 -14.80
CA CYS A 438 17.78 17.49 -14.18
C CYS A 438 17.51 18.60 -13.18
N ALA A 439 16.24 19.04 -13.08
CA ALA A 439 15.74 19.86 -11.98
C ALA A 439 14.76 19.04 -11.14
N MET A 440 15.08 18.82 -9.86
CA MET A 440 14.17 18.14 -8.94
C MET A 440 13.17 19.15 -8.40
N ASN A 441 11.89 18.91 -8.63
CA ASN A 441 10.80 19.82 -8.26
C ASN A 441 9.94 19.23 -7.12
N MET A 442 9.21 20.12 -6.44
CA MET A 442 8.32 19.78 -5.31
C MET A 442 9.04 19.01 -4.20
N VAL A 443 10.28 19.45 -3.92
CA VAL A 443 11.12 18.86 -2.87
C VAL A 443 10.54 19.21 -1.51
N LYS A 444 10.28 18.20 -0.69
CA LYS A 444 9.75 18.38 0.66
C LYS A 444 10.82 18.91 1.58
N THR A 445 10.49 19.97 2.33
CA THR A 445 11.36 20.61 3.32
C THR A 445 10.83 20.38 4.73
N GLY A 446 11.73 20.31 5.74
CA GLY A 446 11.35 20.15 7.15
C GLY A 446 11.28 18.68 7.62
N PHE A 447 10.49 18.41 8.68
CA PHE A 447 10.38 17.08 9.31
C PHE A 447 9.97 15.96 8.35
N ALA A 448 9.27 16.28 7.25
CA ALA A 448 8.93 15.34 6.19
C ALA A 448 10.15 14.89 5.36
N SER A 449 11.30 15.52 5.54
CA SER A 449 12.59 15.21 4.93
C SER A 449 13.39 14.12 5.68
N TYR A 450 12.98 13.72 6.87
CA TYR A 450 13.58 12.62 7.63
C TYR A 450 13.29 11.28 6.92
N GLY A 451 14.15 10.81 6.14
CA GLY A 451 14.03 9.60 5.31
C GLY A 451 14.38 9.86 3.83
N TYR A 452 14.61 11.12 3.45
CA TYR A 452 15.00 11.47 2.10
C TYR A 452 16.46 11.94 2.02
N GLY A 453 17.35 11.52 2.93
CA GLY A 453 18.77 11.76 2.88
C GLY A 453 19.13 13.22 2.54
N TYR A 454 18.56 14.19 3.26
CA TYR A 454 19.01 15.56 3.23
C TYR A 454 20.33 15.65 3.99
N SER A 455 21.35 14.92 3.52
CA SER A 455 22.72 15.22 3.92
C SER A 455 23.05 16.58 3.29
N SER A 456 23.02 17.55 4.15
CA SER A 456 23.64 18.88 4.10
C SER A 456 24.73 19.05 3.02
N TYR A 457 24.34 19.05 1.74
CA TYR A 457 25.07 19.85 0.75
C TYR A 457 24.45 21.24 0.77
N GLY A 458 24.59 21.87 1.94
CA GLY A 458 24.55 23.30 2.04
C GLY A 458 25.74 23.89 1.28
N TYR A 459 25.56 24.15 0.00
CA TYR A 459 26.02 25.40 -0.53
C TYR A 459 25.11 26.52 -0.01
N GLY A 460 24.77 26.41 1.26
CA GLY A 460 24.25 27.46 2.10
C GLY A 460 25.48 28.24 2.57
N TYR A 461 25.82 29.22 1.81
CA TYR A 461 26.55 30.39 2.20
C TYR A 461 26.96 30.44 3.67
N ARG A 462 28.25 30.32 3.90
CA ARG A 462 29.00 30.86 5.02
C ARG A 462 28.84 32.39 5.10
N TYR A 463 27.68 32.95 4.84
CA TYR A 463 27.35 34.37 4.96
C TYR A 463 26.77 34.77 6.32
N GLY A 464 26.43 33.77 7.17
CA GLY A 464 25.95 34.03 8.52
C GLY A 464 26.98 34.47 9.55
N LYS A 465 28.26 34.50 9.22
CA LYS A 465 29.35 34.93 10.15
C LYS A 465 29.97 36.28 9.86
N TYR A 466 29.57 37.03 8.83
CA TYR A 466 30.13 38.34 8.53
C TYR A 466 29.43 39.52 9.22
N ASN A 467 28.28 39.32 9.81
CA ASN A 467 27.55 40.38 10.54
C ASN A 467 27.89 40.47 12.03
N GLN A 468 28.83 39.70 12.54
CA GLN A 468 29.26 39.80 13.95
C GLN A 468 30.54 40.64 14.16
N TYR A 469 31.13 41.22 13.07
CA TYR A 469 32.34 42.05 13.14
C TYR A 469 32.11 43.52 12.80
N LYS A 470 30.87 44.06 12.90
CA LYS A 470 30.62 45.49 12.88
C LYS A 470 29.86 45.89 14.14
N GLY A 471 30.59 45.89 15.26
CA GLY A 471 30.08 46.38 16.54
C GLY A 471 31.16 46.33 17.61
N LYS A 472 32.22 47.14 17.41
CA LYS A 472 33.03 47.78 18.45
C LYS A 472 33.67 49.01 17.85
#